data_bbe55081a1579776267fc1568c6af59a
#
_entry.id   bbe55081a1579776267fc1568c6af59a
#
_cell.length_a   1.000
_cell.length_b   1.000
_cell.length_c   1.000
_cell.angle_alpha   90.00
_cell.angle_beta   90.00
_cell.angle_gamma   90.00
#
_symmetry.space_group_name_H-M   'P 1'
#
loop_
_entity.id
_entity.type
_entity.pdbx_description
1 polymer ?
#
loop_
_entity_poly.entity_id
_entity_poly.type
_entity_poly.pdbx_seq_one_letter_code
_entity_poly.pdbx_strand_id
1 'polypeptide(L)'
;DLVVHAMDEFVAFMETGDTAKAKEVRRLEHEGDKLKARNIDVLNRSFSTPFDREDIYRASTAIDEGLNYAKTTVREMEILGVEPDMHMLEMARLLHQGAKALQAGFARLKTKPLDTERDAATVRKTERQAEKIYRQAIAELFDPEHYVRDLAARRKEPGEDLELLLEPAISCMTSSSRQPEGATQRNFKEFER
;
A
#
# COMPACT_ATOMS: atom_id res chain seq x y z
N ASP A 1 -3.43 -5.70 18.60
CA ASP A 1 -2.21 -5.02 19.09
C ASP A 1 -1.03 -5.14 18.12
N LEU A 2 -0.70 -6.32 17.59
CA LEU A 2 0.44 -6.55 16.71
C LEU A 2 0.34 -5.74 15.41
N VAL A 3 -0.82 -5.69 14.77
CA VAL A 3 -1.04 -4.94 13.51
C VAL A 3 -0.80 -3.45 13.71
N VAL A 4 -1.32 -2.89 14.80
CA VAL A 4 -1.11 -1.46 15.12
C VAL A 4 0.37 -1.19 15.35
N HIS A 5 1.07 -2.06 16.08
CA HIS A 5 2.52 -1.95 16.27
C HIS A 5 3.29 -2.03 14.94
N ALA A 6 2.94 -2.95 14.06
CA ALA A 6 3.56 -3.02 12.74
C ALA A 6 3.32 -1.76 11.90
N MET A 7 2.14 -1.16 12.01
CA MET A 7 1.85 0.12 11.33
C MET A 7 2.55 1.30 11.99
N ASP A 8 2.78 1.30 13.33
CA ASP A 8 3.64 2.29 14.00
C ASP A 8 5.06 2.25 13.43
N GLU A 9 5.65 1.06 13.30
CA GLU A 9 6.99 0.87 12.74
C GLU A 9 7.05 1.21 11.24
N PHE A 10 5.98 0.91 10.50
CA PHE A 10 5.85 1.28 9.09
C PHE A 10 5.80 2.80 8.89
N VAL A 11 5.05 3.53 9.72
CA VAL A 11 5.04 5.01 9.71
C VAL A 11 6.42 5.54 10.06
N ALA A 12 7.08 5.00 11.10
CA ALA A 12 8.42 5.42 11.49
C ALA A 12 9.46 5.19 10.37
N PHE A 13 9.33 4.09 9.60
CA PHE A 13 10.14 3.88 8.40
C PHE A 13 9.87 4.95 7.34
N MET A 14 8.62 5.27 7.07
CA MET A 14 8.26 6.32 6.10
C MET A 14 8.67 7.73 6.54
N GLU A 15 8.86 7.97 7.84
CA GLU A 15 9.35 9.25 8.37
C GLU A 15 10.88 9.38 8.29
N THR A 16 11.59 8.28 8.45
CA THR A 16 13.04 8.33 8.70
C THR A 16 13.90 7.65 7.64
N GLY A 17 13.31 6.75 6.83
CA GLY A 17 14.06 5.85 5.94
C GLY A 17 14.93 4.83 6.70
N ASP A 18 14.77 4.69 8.03
CA ASP A 18 15.61 3.82 8.85
C ASP A 18 15.35 2.34 8.55
N THR A 19 16.35 1.66 8.03
CA THR A 19 16.31 0.23 7.72
C THR A 19 16.06 -0.66 8.95
N ALA A 20 16.35 -0.18 10.17
CA ALA A 20 16.00 -0.88 11.39
C ALA A 20 14.47 -0.99 11.55
N LYS A 21 13.74 0.06 11.18
CA LYS A 21 12.28 0.08 11.18
C LYS A 21 11.70 -0.87 10.13
N ALA A 22 12.27 -0.90 8.93
CA ALA A 22 11.92 -1.87 7.91
C ALA A 22 12.11 -3.33 8.36
N LYS A 23 13.20 -3.62 9.08
CA LYS A 23 13.43 -4.95 9.68
C LYS A 23 12.38 -5.30 10.71
N GLU A 24 11.98 -4.33 11.53
CA GLU A 24 10.96 -4.54 12.57
C GLU A 24 9.58 -4.80 11.96
N VAL A 25 9.18 -4.09 10.89
CA VAL A 25 7.96 -4.39 10.14
C VAL A 25 7.95 -5.84 9.65
N ARG A 26 9.05 -6.31 9.05
CA ARG A 26 9.19 -7.71 8.59
C ARG A 26 9.10 -8.72 9.74
N ARG A 27 9.70 -8.41 10.89
CA ARG A 27 9.63 -9.25 12.07
C ARG A 27 8.20 -9.39 12.60
N LEU A 28 7.50 -8.26 12.66
CA LEU A 28 6.12 -8.22 13.14
C LEU A 28 5.16 -8.93 12.18
N GLU A 29 5.36 -8.81 10.86
CA GLU A 29 4.59 -9.60 9.89
C GLU A 29 4.80 -11.11 10.11
N HIS A 30 6.03 -11.57 10.28
CA HIS A 30 6.28 -12.99 10.55
C HIS A 30 5.67 -13.48 11.87
N GLU A 31 5.55 -12.62 12.88
CA GLU A 31 4.77 -12.92 14.08
C GLU A 31 3.25 -12.97 13.79
N GLY A 32 2.77 -12.10 12.90
CA GLY A 32 1.40 -12.11 12.39
C GLY A 32 1.03 -13.43 11.74
N ASP A 33 1.89 -13.95 10.85
CA ASP A 33 1.74 -15.26 10.21
C ASP A 33 1.54 -16.38 11.24
N LYS A 34 2.38 -16.41 12.29
CA LYS A 34 2.27 -17.41 13.37
C LYS A 34 0.95 -17.29 14.13
N LEU A 35 0.53 -16.04 14.40
CA LEU A 35 -0.75 -15.80 15.09
C LEU A 35 -1.93 -16.21 14.20
N LYS A 36 -1.92 -15.93 12.90
CA LYS A 36 -2.93 -16.38 11.95
C LYS A 36 -3.01 -17.91 11.92
N ALA A 37 -1.87 -18.60 11.77
CA ALA A 37 -1.83 -20.06 11.76
C ALA A 37 -2.42 -20.64 13.05
N ARG A 38 -2.07 -20.08 14.21
CA ARG A 38 -2.63 -20.47 15.51
C ARG A 38 -4.13 -20.22 15.59
N ASN A 39 -4.60 -19.07 15.13
CA ASN A 39 -6.03 -18.73 15.16
C ASN A 39 -6.84 -19.69 14.28
N ILE A 40 -6.33 -20.05 13.10
CA ILE A 40 -6.96 -21.02 12.20
C ILE A 40 -7.01 -22.40 12.84
N ASP A 41 -5.92 -22.83 13.51
CA ASP A 41 -5.90 -24.12 14.23
C ASP A 41 -6.93 -24.16 15.37
N VAL A 42 -7.00 -23.10 16.18
CA VAL A 42 -8.03 -22.95 17.24
C VAL A 42 -9.44 -22.96 16.64
N LEU A 43 -9.66 -22.25 15.54
CA LEU A 43 -10.95 -22.19 14.85
C LEU A 43 -11.38 -23.59 14.36
N ASN A 44 -10.45 -24.36 13.79
CA ASN A 44 -10.72 -25.71 13.27
C ASN A 44 -11.05 -26.71 14.40
N ARG A 45 -10.47 -26.55 15.58
CA ARG A 45 -10.71 -27.42 16.73
C ARG A 45 -11.92 -26.99 17.57
N SER A 46 -12.43 -25.78 17.39
CA SER A 46 -13.57 -25.28 18.17
C SER A 46 -14.87 -25.94 17.73
N PHE A 47 -15.63 -26.49 18.67
CA PHE A 47 -16.96 -27.08 18.41
C PHE A 47 -17.99 -26.00 18.07
N SER A 48 -17.93 -24.86 18.76
CA SER A 48 -18.83 -23.71 18.56
C SER A 48 -18.05 -22.42 18.58
N THR A 49 -18.45 -21.47 17.75
CA THR A 49 -17.84 -20.13 17.65
C THR A 49 -18.92 -19.07 17.84
N PRO A 50 -18.59 -17.89 18.44
CA PRO A 50 -19.56 -16.81 18.67
C PRO A 50 -20.00 -16.11 17.40
N PHE A 51 -19.27 -16.26 16.30
CA PHE A 51 -19.52 -15.72 14.96
C PHE A 51 -19.34 -16.84 13.93
N ASP A 52 -19.79 -16.60 12.72
CA ASP A 52 -19.58 -17.53 11.62
C ASP A 52 -18.07 -17.79 11.43
N ARG A 53 -17.70 -19.07 11.24
CA ARG A 53 -16.31 -19.47 11.06
C ARG A 53 -15.69 -18.85 9.81
N GLU A 54 -16.48 -18.75 8.76
CA GLU A 54 -16.05 -18.16 7.50
C GLU A 54 -15.71 -16.68 7.67
N ASP A 55 -16.50 -15.94 8.44
CA ASP A 55 -16.26 -14.53 8.73
C ASP A 55 -14.99 -14.34 9.57
N ILE A 56 -14.76 -15.21 10.57
CA ILE A 56 -13.53 -15.19 11.36
C ILE A 56 -12.31 -15.47 10.49
N TYR A 57 -12.42 -16.45 9.61
CA TYR A 57 -11.35 -16.81 8.67
C TYR A 57 -11.04 -15.67 7.71
N ARG A 58 -12.07 -15.09 7.09
CA ARG A 58 -11.95 -13.94 6.17
C ARG A 58 -11.31 -12.74 6.85
N ALA A 59 -11.75 -12.39 8.06
CA ALA A 59 -11.18 -11.30 8.83
C ALA A 59 -9.70 -11.54 9.14
N SER A 60 -9.35 -12.75 9.59
CA SER A 60 -7.96 -13.11 9.88
C SER A 60 -7.07 -13.03 8.64
N THR A 61 -7.58 -13.46 7.48
CA THR A 61 -6.85 -13.40 6.21
C THR A 61 -6.65 -11.96 5.74
N ALA A 62 -7.70 -11.13 5.78
CA ALA A 62 -7.62 -9.73 5.36
C ALA A 62 -6.64 -8.90 6.24
N ILE A 63 -6.61 -9.18 7.55
CA ILE A 63 -5.66 -8.54 8.47
C ILE A 63 -4.22 -8.92 8.12
N ASP A 64 -3.98 -10.17 7.85
CA ASP A 64 -2.68 -10.69 7.46
C ASP A 64 -2.20 -10.14 6.12
N GLU A 65 -3.09 -10.02 5.13
CA GLU A 65 -2.79 -9.37 3.86
C GLU A 65 -2.31 -7.93 4.05
N GLY A 66 -2.90 -7.18 4.97
CA GLY A 66 -2.45 -5.83 5.30
C GLY A 66 -1.00 -5.78 5.81
N LEU A 67 -0.59 -6.73 6.67
CA LEU A 67 0.78 -6.87 7.14
C LEU A 67 1.74 -7.28 6.00
N ASN A 68 1.31 -8.20 5.14
CA ASN A 68 2.07 -8.63 3.98
C ASN A 68 2.34 -7.47 3.00
N TYR A 69 1.35 -6.60 2.76
CA TYR A 69 1.56 -5.41 1.93
C TYR A 69 2.56 -4.46 2.56
N ALA A 70 2.49 -4.19 3.86
CA ALA A 70 3.47 -3.34 4.54
C ALA A 70 4.89 -3.91 4.43
N LYS A 71 5.07 -5.23 4.68
CA LYS A 71 6.36 -5.93 4.50
C LYS A 71 6.86 -5.83 3.07
N THR A 72 6.00 -6.07 2.09
CA THR A 72 6.35 -6.03 0.67
C THR A 72 6.80 -4.63 0.27
N THR A 73 6.07 -3.60 0.69
CA THR A 73 6.40 -2.20 0.40
C THR A 73 7.79 -1.84 0.93
N VAL A 74 8.08 -2.11 2.22
CA VAL A 74 9.41 -1.77 2.78
C VAL A 74 10.53 -2.54 2.07
N ARG A 75 10.29 -3.80 1.68
CA ARG A 75 11.26 -4.62 0.96
C ARG A 75 11.52 -4.10 -0.45
N GLU A 76 10.48 -3.73 -1.16
CA GLU A 76 10.60 -3.19 -2.52
C GLU A 76 11.33 -1.85 -2.50
N MET A 77 11.00 -0.97 -1.56
CA MET A 77 11.70 0.31 -1.39
C MET A 77 13.18 0.10 -1.11
N GLU A 78 13.56 -0.84 -0.22
CA GLU A 78 14.97 -1.18 0.05
C GLU A 78 15.68 -1.72 -1.20
N ILE A 79 15.04 -2.63 -1.97
CA ILE A 79 15.63 -3.23 -3.17
C ILE A 79 15.81 -2.21 -4.30
N LEU A 80 14.83 -1.33 -4.47
CA LEU A 80 14.81 -0.33 -5.54
C LEU A 80 15.57 0.95 -5.15
N GLY A 81 15.99 1.08 -3.89
CA GLY A 81 16.63 2.29 -3.38
C GLY A 81 15.70 3.52 -3.38
N VAL A 82 14.40 3.28 -3.22
CA VAL A 82 13.39 4.36 -3.16
C VAL A 82 13.36 4.96 -1.76
N GLU A 83 13.58 6.26 -1.67
CA GLU A 83 13.41 7.00 -0.43
C GLU A 83 11.94 7.34 -0.20
N PRO A 84 11.43 7.26 1.07
CA PRO A 84 10.07 7.68 1.38
C PRO A 84 9.82 9.14 1.05
N ASP A 85 8.67 9.44 0.47
CA ASP A 85 8.19 10.78 0.22
C ASP A 85 7.01 11.18 1.13
N MET A 86 6.56 12.42 0.99
CA MET A 86 5.46 12.96 1.79
C MET A 86 4.14 12.23 1.53
N HIS A 87 3.85 11.83 0.29
CA HIS A 87 2.63 11.10 -0.04
C HIS A 87 2.62 9.70 0.55
N MET A 88 3.77 9.00 0.50
CA MET A 88 3.95 7.69 1.12
C MET A 88 3.74 7.76 2.63
N LEU A 89 4.31 8.78 3.28
CA LEU A 89 4.14 9.01 4.71
C LEU A 89 2.69 9.28 5.09
N GLU A 90 1.99 10.15 4.35
CA GLU A 90 0.59 10.45 4.60
C GLU A 90 -0.30 9.21 4.42
N MET A 91 -0.07 8.40 3.39
CA MET A 91 -0.77 7.13 3.20
C MET A 91 -0.50 6.16 4.36
N ALA A 92 0.75 6.02 4.80
CA ALA A 92 1.10 5.18 5.94
C ALA A 92 0.39 5.61 7.24
N ARG A 93 0.30 6.92 7.50
CA ARG A 93 -0.44 7.46 8.64
C ARG A 93 -1.94 7.15 8.57
N LEU A 94 -2.54 7.20 7.40
CA LEU A 94 -3.95 6.82 7.20
C LEU A 94 -4.18 5.32 7.40
N LEU A 95 -3.28 4.47 6.91
CA LEU A 95 -3.32 3.03 7.16
C LEU A 95 -3.22 2.71 8.66
N HIS A 96 -2.31 3.38 9.37
CA HIS A 96 -2.17 3.27 10.81
C HIS A 96 -3.44 3.70 11.55
N GLN A 97 -4.06 4.82 11.16
CA GLN A 97 -5.35 5.26 11.72
C GLN A 97 -6.44 4.23 11.48
N GLY A 98 -6.50 3.64 10.29
CA GLY A 98 -7.41 2.55 9.94
C GLY A 98 -7.18 1.31 10.82
N ALA A 99 -5.93 0.91 11.03
CA ALA A 99 -5.57 -0.21 11.89
C ALA A 99 -6.00 0.00 13.36
N LYS A 100 -5.84 1.21 13.90
CA LYS A 100 -6.35 1.58 15.23
C LYS A 100 -7.87 1.51 15.33
N ALA A 101 -8.57 1.96 14.30
CA ALA A 101 -10.02 1.88 14.26
C ALA A 101 -10.50 0.43 14.19
N LEU A 102 -9.85 -0.42 13.38
CA LEU A 102 -10.11 -1.87 13.34
C LEU A 102 -9.89 -2.52 14.70
N GLN A 103 -8.76 -2.26 15.35
CA GLN A 103 -8.46 -2.78 16.69
C GLN A 103 -9.56 -2.39 17.69
N ALA A 104 -9.98 -1.12 17.70
CA ALA A 104 -11.05 -0.64 18.56
C ALA A 104 -12.40 -1.31 18.26
N GLY A 105 -12.73 -1.48 16.97
CA GLY A 105 -13.93 -2.17 16.52
C GLY A 105 -13.97 -3.62 16.99
N PHE A 106 -12.90 -4.39 16.77
CA PHE A 106 -12.82 -5.78 17.24
C PHE A 106 -12.90 -5.90 18.76
N ALA A 107 -12.28 -4.99 19.52
CA ALA A 107 -12.37 -4.99 20.99
C ALA A 107 -13.79 -4.76 21.48
N ARG A 108 -14.60 -3.98 20.75
CA ARG A 108 -15.99 -3.66 21.12
C ARG A 108 -17.03 -4.63 20.58
N LEU A 109 -16.66 -5.44 19.58
CA LEU A 109 -17.61 -6.29 18.85
C LEU A 109 -18.48 -7.17 19.77
N LYS A 110 -17.91 -7.68 20.86
CA LYS A 110 -18.62 -8.50 21.85
C LYS A 110 -19.50 -7.70 22.81
N THR A 111 -19.09 -6.47 23.15
CA THR A 111 -19.71 -5.70 24.24
C THR A 111 -20.62 -4.58 23.76
N LYS A 112 -20.29 -3.97 22.62
CA LYS A 112 -21.00 -2.81 22.05
C LYS A 112 -21.02 -2.89 20.51
N PRO A 113 -21.75 -3.85 19.94
CA PRO A 113 -21.73 -4.09 18.49
C PRO A 113 -22.19 -2.87 17.66
N LEU A 114 -23.10 -2.04 18.17
CA LEU A 114 -23.55 -0.83 17.46
C LEU A 114 -22.47 0.25 17.35
N ASP A 115 -21.52 0.30 18.29
CA ASP A 115 -20.41 1.26 18.24
C ASP A 115 -19.35 0.84 17.21
N THR A 116 -19.29 -0.44 16.84
CA THR A 116 -18.34 -0.94 15.82
C THR A 116 -18.61 -0.39 14.43
N GLU A 117 -19.83 0.04 14.14
CA GLU A 117 -20.17 0.69 12.87
C GLU A 117 -19.42 2.01 12.68
N ARG A 118 -19.22 2.77 13.77
CA ARG A 118 -18.41 4.01 13.74
C ARG A 118 -16.95 3.73 13.46
N ASP A 119 -16.41 2.67 14.05
CA ASP A 119 -15.03 2.24 13.80
C ASP A 119 -14.88 1.80 12.34
N ALA A 120 -15.81 1.02 11.80
CA ALA A 120 -15.84 0.62 10.39
C ALA A 120 -16.01 1.84 9.45
N ALA A 121 -16.80 2.83 9.81
CA ALA A 121 -16.94 4.08 9.04
C ALA A 121 -15.61 4.87 9.02
N THR A 122 -14.84 4.85 10.13
CA THR A 122 -13.51 5.45 10.19
C THR A 122 -12.56 4.76 9.24
N VAL A 123 -12.53 3.42 9.21
CA VAL A 123 -11.69 2.65 8.27
C VAL A 123 -12.02 3.00 6.82
N ARG A 124 -13.30 3.01 6.45
CA ARG A 124 -13.74 3.40 5.09
C ARG A 124 -13.39 4.85 4.73
N LYS A 125 -13.32 5.74 5.73
CA LYS A 125 -12.90 7.12 5.52
C LYS A 125 -11.39 7.21 5.25
N THR A 126 -10.57 6.54 6.05
CA THR A 126 -9.12 6.53 5.87
C THR A 126 -8.71 5.89 4.54
N GLU A 127 -9.38 4.81 4.13
CA GLU A 127 -9.20 4.18 2.82
C GLU A 127 -9.42 5.17 1.67
N ARG A 128 -10.58 5.86 1.65
CA ARG A 128 -10.88 6.86 0.61
C ARG A 128 -9.90 8.04 0.61
N GLN A 129 -9.39 8.42 1.78
CA GLN A 129 -8.38 9.47 1.87
C GLN A 129 -7.04 8.99 1.33
N ALA A 130 -6.62 7.78 1.66
CA ALA A 130 -5.39 7.17 1.13
C ALA A 130 -5.46 7.02 -0.40
N GLU A 131 -6.61 6.58 -0.94
CA GLU A 131 -6.81 6.49 -2.38
C GLU A 131 -6.72 7.86 -3.09
N LYS A 132 -7.23 8.92 -2.45
CA LYS A 132 -7.09 10.28 -2.98
C LYS A 132 -5.62 10.72 -3.04
N ILE A 133 -4.86 10.49 -1.96
CA ILE A 133 -3.43 10.82 -1.91
C ILE A 133 -2.66 10.01 -2.95
N TYR A 134 -2.94 8.72 -3.07
CA TYR A 134 -2.35 7.86 -4.09
C TYR A 134 -2.55 8.42 -5.51
N ARG A 135 -3.77 8.83 -5.86
CA ARG A 135 -4.05 9.44 -7.17
C ARG A 135 -3.31 10.75 -7.38
N GLN A 136 -3.15 11.56 -6.34
CA GLN A 136 -2.35 12.80 -6.39
C GLN A 136 -0.87 12.48 -6.62
N ALA A 137 -0.31 11.54 -5.86
CA ALA A 137 1.08 11.11 -6.01
C ALA A 137 1.37 10.60 -7.42
N ILE A 138 0.48 9.78 -7.98
CA ILE A 138 0.61 9.29 -9.36
C ILE A 138 0.53 10.45 -10.37
N ALA A 139 -0.39 11.40 -10.19
CA ALA A 139 -0.50 12.56 -11.08
C ALA A 139 0.77 13.41 -11.06
N GLU A 140 1.34 13.65 -9.88
CA GLU A 140 2.58 14.42 -9.72
C GLU A 140 3.79 13.66 -10.28
N LEU A 141 3.86 12.33 -10.09
CA LEU A 141 4.94 11.50 -10.61
C LEU A 141 5.00 11.52 -12.15
N PHE A 142 3.85 11.58 -12.81
CA PHE A 142 3.75 11.63 -14.27
C PHE A 142 3.61 13.06 -14.83
N ASP A 143 3.74 14.11 -13.99
CA ASP A 143 3.78 15.49 -14.46
C ASP A 143 5.15 15.77 -15.11
N PRO A 144 5.20 16.12 -16.40
CA PRO A 144 6.46 16.41 -17.10
C PRO A 144 7.26 17.55 -16.45
N GLU A 145 6.58 18.58 -15.91
CA GLU A 145 7.25 19.69 -15.24
C GLU A 145 7.90 19.25 -13.90
N HIS A 146 7.28 18.31 -13.20
CA HIS A 146 7.83 17.74 -11.98
C HIS A 146 9.09 16.93 -12.28
N TYR A 147 9.04 16.08 -13.30
CA TYR A 147 10.17 15.26 -13.75
C TYR A 147 11.38 16.11 -14.14
N VAL A 148 11.16 17.18 -14.90
CA VAL A 148 12.23 18.11 -15.31
C VAL A 148 12.83 18.84 -14.09
N ARG A 149 12.00 19.29 -13.13
CA ARG A 149 12.48 19.92 -11.90
C ARG A 149 13.30 18.98 -11.02
N ASP A 150 12.86 17.73 -10.87
CA ASP A 150 13.58 16.73 -10.07
C ASP A 150 14.93 16.38 -10.71
N LEU A 151 14.98 16.20 -12.04
CA LEU A 151 16.23 16.03 -12.77
C LEU A 151 17.17 17.21 -12.59
N ALA A 152 16.66 18.44 -12.67
CA ALA A 152 17.47 19.64 -12.46
C ALA A 152 18.01 19.76 -11.02
N ALA A 153 17.20 19.34 -10.01
CA ALA A 153 17.60 19.35 -8.61
C ALA A 153 18.67 18.28 -8.28
N ARG A 154 18.64 17.13 -8.96
CA ARG A 154 19.64 16.05 -8.79
C ARG A 154 20.97 16.34 -9.48
N ARG A 155 21.01 17.32 -10.38
CA ARG A 155 22.24 17.73 -11.06
C ARG A 155 23.09 18.61 -10.15
N LYS A 156 24.20 18.06 -9.67
CA LYS A 156 25.24 18.79 -8.90
C LYS A 156 26.30 19.47 -9.77
N GLU A 157 26.26 19.33 -11.10
CA GLU A 157 27.30 19.85 -12.00
C GLU A 157 26.68 20.78 -13.05
N PRO A 158 27.15 22.03 -13.18
CA PRO A 158 26.78 22.92 -14.28
C PRO A 158 27.59 22.57 -15.53
N GLY A 159 26.96 22.01 -16.55
CA GLY A 159 27.65 21.85 -17.84
C GLY A 159 27.21 20.74 -18.79
N GLU A 160 26.26 19.90 -18.42
CA GLU A 160 25.71 18.94 -19.39
C GLU A 160 24.36 19.43 -19.92
N ASP A 161 24.23 19.49 -21.24
CA ASP A 161 23.05 20.01 -21.93
C ASP A 161 21.76 19.27 -21.54
N LEU A 162 20.81 20.01 -20.98
CA LEU A 162 19.47 19.53 -20.63
C LEU A 162 18.75 18.93 -21.85
N GLU A 163 19.05 19.40 -23.07
CA GLU A 163 18.50 18.88 -24.31
C GLU A 163 18.84 17.39 -24.54
N LEU A 164 20.05 16.96 -24.20
CA LEU A 164 20.50 15.57 -24.42
C LEU A 164 19.79 14.55 -23.52
N LEU A 165 19.26 14.98 -22.35
CA LEU A 165 18.51 14.14 -21.41
C LEU A 165 17.00 14.15 -21.67
N LEU A 166 16.50 15.19 -22.31
CA LEU A 166 15.09 15.32 -22.65
C LEU A 166 14.73 14.60 -23.96
N GLU A 167 15.66 14.46 -24.90
CA GLU A 167 15.47 13.79 -26.19
C GLU A 167 14.87 12.38 -26.04
N PRO A 168 15.36 11.46 -25.17
CA PRO A 168 14.76 10.13 -25.01
C PRO A 168 13.36 10.16 -24.40
N ALA A 169 13.10 11.08 -23.46
CA ALA A 169 11.79 11.20 -22.82
C ALA A 169 10.75 11.80 -23.79
N ILE A 170 11.14 12.83 -24.55
CA ILE A 170 10.29 13.43 -25.58
C ILE A 170 10.05 12.44 -26.73
N SER A 171 11.05 11.68 -27.13
CA SER A 171 10.92 10.63 -28.16
C SER A 171 9.98 9.51 -27.71
N CYS A 172 10.04 9.10 -26.43
CA CYS A 172 9.13 8.10 -25.87
C CYS A 172 7.69 8.60 -25.82
N MET A 173 7.46 9.86 -25.44
CA MET A 173 6.12 10.47 -25.42
C MET A 173 5.55 10.72 -26.80
N THR A 174 6.36 11.10 -27.77
CA THR A 174 5.91 11.33 -29.15
C THR A 174 5.74 10.05 -29.95
N SER A 175 6.47 8.98 -29.63
CA SER A 175 6.28 7.66 -30.24
C SER A 175 5.03 6.93 -29.71
N SER A 176 4.64 7.20 -28.46
CA SER A 176 3.40 6.65 -27.89
C SER A 176 2.13 7.31 -28.43
N SER A 177 2.23 8.52 -28.99
CA SER A 177 1.08 9.21 -29.60
C SER A 177 0.86 8.85 -31.06
N ARG A 178 1.75 8.11 -31.71
CA ARG A 178 1.50 7.48 -33.01
C ARG A 178 0.81 6.13 -32.80
N GLN A 179 -0.51 6.14 -32.70
CA GLN A 179 -1.29 4.93 -32.98
C GLN A 179 -0.99 4.49 -34.41
N PRO A 180 -0.68 3.21 -34.68
CA PRO A 180 -0.65 2.70 -36.03
C PRO A 180 -2.07 2.72 -36.57
N GLU A 181 -2.36 3.63 -37.46
CA GLU A 181 -3.52 3.53 -38.35
C GLU A 181 -3.41 2.19 -39.09
N GLY A 182 -4.25 1.21 -38.73
CA GLY A 182 -4.31 -0.05 -39.46
C GLY A 182 -4.37 -1.35 -38.69
N ALA A 183 -4.58 -1.37 -37.36
CA ALA A 183 -4.93 -2.60 -36.64
C ALA A 183 -6.43 -2.87 -36.76
N THR A 184 -6.79 -3.54 -37.84
CA THR A 184 -8.10 -4.12 -38.15
C THR A 184 -8.66 -4.89 -36.92
N GLN A 185 -9.93 -4.61 -36.60
CA GLN A 185 -10.81 -5.40 -35.73
C GLN A 185 -10.86 -6.88 -36.18
N ARG A 186 -9.90 -7.68 -35.79
CA ARG A 186 -10.01 -9.16 -35.79
C ARG A 186 -9.23 -9.69 -34.62
N ASN A 187 -9.94 -10.40 -33.74
CA ASN A 187 -9.52 -11.24 -32.64
C ASN A 187 -10.00 -10.81 -31.24
N PHE A 188 -11.31 -10.53 -31.11
CA PHE A 188 -11.99 -10.55 -29.81
C PHE A 188 -13.09 -11.63 -29.73
N LYS A 189 -13.01 -12.69 -30.55
CA LYS A 189 -14.02 -13.78 -30.59
C LYS A 189 -13.49 -15.18 -30.30
N GLU A 190 -12.32 -15.35 -29.69
CA GLU A 190 -11.76 -16.69 -29.40
C GLU A 190 -11.47 -16.98 -27.93
N PHE A 191 -12.06 -16.22 -26.98
CA PHE A 191 -11.94 -16.53 -25.53
C PHE A 191 -13.27 -16.83 -24.84
N GLU A 192 -14.32 -17.17 -25.61
CA GLU A 192 -15.57 -17.75 -25.08
C GLU A 192 -15.81 -19.11 -25.72
N ARG A 193 -15.03 -20.12 -25.32
CA ARG A 193 -15.43 -21.54 -25.36
C ARG A 193 -14.65 -22.35 -24.35
#